data_61df18b6ca16e5b984679ab4c04641ff
#
_entry.id   61df18b6ca16e5b984679ab4c04641ff
#
_cell.length_a   1.000
_cell.length_b   1.000
_cell.length_c   1.000
_cell.angle_alpha   90.00
_cell.angle_beta   90.00
_cell.angle_gamma   90.00
#
_symmetry.space_group_name_H-M   'P 1'
#
loop_
_entity.id
_entity.type
_entity.pdbx_description
1 polymer ?
#
loop_
_entity_poly.entity_id
_entity_poly.type
_entity_poly.pdbx_seq_one_letter_code
_entity_poly.pdbx_strand_id
1 'polypeptide(L)'
;MSFRFWLACLLFLSFTAARAEALSYQRDIQPIFTAKCVACHACYDSPCQLNLGSGEGASRGANKLPVYNGVRVKAQEPTRLFLDADHDAAWRRKGFNSVLNGEGNQAALMARMLELGRSQPLTPNA
;
A
#
# COMPACT_ATOMS: atom_id res chain seq x y z
N MET A 1 4.36 58.72 10.71
CA MET A 1 5.01 57.52 10.16
C MET A 1 4.66 56.29 10.98
N SER A 2 3.44 55.77 11.07
CA SER A 2 3.27 54.58 11.92
C SER A 2 2.07 53.69 11.55
N PHE A 3 1.02 54.26 11.01
CA PHE A 3 -0.20 53.45 10.77
C PHE A 3 -0.10 52.53 9.55
N ARG A 4 0.63 52.92 8.52
CA ARG A 4 0.81 52.10 7.27
C ARG A 4 1.75 50.91 7.48
N PHE A 5 2.65 50.99 8.44
CA PHE A 5 3.58 49.91 8.78
C PHE A 5 2.89 48.79 9.57
N TRP A 6 1.95 49.13 10.43
CA TRP A 6 1.17 48.14 11.19
C TRP A 6 0.19 47.36 10.34
N LEU A 7 -0.39 48.00 9.30
CA LEU A 7 -1.29 47.32 8.37
C LEU A 7 -0.55 46.28 7.48
N ALA A 8 0.69 46.57 7.09
CA ALA A 8 1.52 45.65 6.33
C ALA A 8 1.95 44.42 7.15
N CYS A 9 2.28 44.61 8.44
CA CYS A 9 2.61 43.48 9.33
C CYS A 9 1.43 42.57 9.61
N LEU A 10 0.21 43.08 9.70
CA LEU A 10 -0.99 42.27 9.91
C LEU A 10 -1.37 41.40 8.69
N LEU A 11 -1.05 41.87 7.49
CA LEU A 11 -1.26 41.07 6.26
C LEU A 11 -0.27 39.92 6.09
N PHE A 12 0.90 40.00 6.72
CA PHE A 12 1.89 38.91 6.67
C PHE A 12 1.64 37.77 7.66
N LEU A 13 0.83 37.98 8.68
CA LEU A 13 0.52 36.99 9.72
C LEU A 13 -0.62 36.01 9.29
N SER A 14 -1.27 36.22 8.16
CA SER A 14 -2.40 35.42 7.71
C SER A 14 -2.03 34.26 6.77
N PHE A 15 -0.75 34.03 6.49
CA PHE A 15 -0.31 32.82 5.81
C PHE A 15 -0.25 31.67 6.81
N THR A 16 -1.40 31.20 7.25
CA THR A 16 -1.51 29.84 7.78
C THR A 16 -1.23 28.91 6.63
N ALA A 17 0.00 28.39 6.54
CA ALA A 17 0.33 27.32 5.63
C ALA A 17 -0.62 26.17 5.94
N ALA A 18 -1.58 25.92 5.04
CA ALA A 18 -2.38 24.71 5.07
C ALA A 18 -1.39 23.55 4.94
N ARG A 19 -1.01 22.94 6.06
CA ARG A 19 -0.24 21.71 6.05
C ARG A 19 -1.16 20.65 5.47
N ALA A 20 -0.86 20.19 4.26
CA ALA A 20 -1.46 18.98 3.77
C ALA A 20 -1.18 17.89 4.80
N GLU A 21 -2.23 17.33 5.37
CA GLU A 21 -2.10 16.23 6.33
C GLU A 21 -1.43 15.06 5.61
N ALA A 22 -0.38 14.51 6.22
CA ALA A 22 0.32 13.37 5.66
C ALA A 22 -0.62 12.17 5.54
N LEU A 23 -0.54 11.43 4.44
CA LEU A 23 -1.31 10.19 4.24
C LEU A 23 -0.99 9.20 5.37
N SER A 24 -2.03 8.69 5.99
CA SER A 24 -1.96 7.66 7.03
C SER A 24 -2.45 6.33 6.48
N TYR A 25 -1.67 5.28 6.65
CA TYR A 25 -2.09 3.95 6.22
C TYR A 25 -3.42 3.55 6.87
N GLN A 26 -3.55 3.69 8.19
CA GLN A 26 -4.75 3.29 8.92
C GLN A 26 -5.99 4.12 8.55
N ARG A 27 -5.82 5.42 8.34
CA ARG A 27 -6.94 6.31 8.06
C ARG A 27 -7.35 6.30 6.59
N ASP A 28 -6.36 6.30 5.68
CA ASP A 28 -6.61 6.59 4.27
C ASP A 28 -6.56 5.34 3.38
N ILE A 29 -5.76 4.33 3.74
CA ILE A 29 -5.50 3.15 2.91
C ILE A 29 -6.21 1.91 3.46
N GLN A 30 -6.09 1.64 4.76
CA GLN A 30 -6.68 0.44 5.38
C GLN A 30 -8.18 0.31 5.13
N PRO A 31 -9.03 1.36 5.16
CA PRO A 31 -10.44 1.23 4.85
C PRO A 31 -10.71 0.76 3.43
N ILE A 32 -9.89 1.17 2.45
CA ILE A 32 -10.00 0.74 1.06
C ILE A 32 -9.71 -0.76 0.96
N PHE A 33 -8.62 -1.21 1.57
CA PHE A 33 -8.27 -2.63 1.59
C PHE A 33 -9.31 -3.47 2.32
N THR A 34 -9.83 -2.99 3.44
CA THR A 34 -10.88 -3.66 4.20
C THR A 34 -12.13 -3.86 3.35
N ALA A 35 -12.54 -2.85 2.60
CA ALA A 35 -13.74 -2.91 1.78
C ALA A 35 -13.58 -3.76 0.49
N LYS A 36 -12.36 -3.88 -0.05
CA LYS A 36 -12.16 -4.42 -1.41
C LYS A 36 -11.30 -5.67 -1.46
N CYS A 37 -10.41 -5.91 -0.51
CA CYS A 37 -9.35 -6.89 -0.63
C CYS A 37 -9.27 -7.90 0.53
N VAL A 38 -9.58 -7.46 1.74
CA VAL A 38 -9.42 -8.22 2.98
C VAL A 38 -10.27 -9.49 2.99
N ALA A 39 -11.42 -9.51 2.32
CA ALA A 39 -12.24 -10.71 2.22
C ALA A 39 -11.46 -11.94 1.69
N CYS A 40 -10.47 -11.71 0.81
CA CYS A 40 -9.61 -12.77 0.26
C CYS A 40 -8.16 -12.69 0.77
N HIS A 41 -7.72 -11.53 1.26
CA HIS A 41 -6.32 -11.25 1.61
C HIS A 41 -6.16 -10.80 3.07
N ALA A 42 -6.75 -11.53 4.02
CA ALA A 42 -6.63 -11.24 5.46
C ALA A 42 -5.88 -12.31 6.24
N CYS A 43 -5.87 -13.57 5.77
CA CYS A 43 -5.31 -14.69 6.50
C CYS A 43 -3.85 -14.97 6.09
N TYR A 44 -3.13 -15.75 6.90
CA TYR A 44 -1.79 -16.20 6.55
C TYR A 44 -1.78 -17.22 5.42
N ASP A 45 -2.87 -17.93 5.19
CA ASP A 45 -3.10 -18.87 4.09
C ASP A 45 -3.79 -18.24 2.86
N SER A 46 -3.92 -16.93 2.85
CA SER A 46 -4.47 -16.19 1.72
C SER A 46 -3.64 -16.37 0.45
N PRO A 47 -4.23 -16.18 -0.75
CA PRO A 47 -3.50 -16.29 -2.00
C PRO A 47 -2.19 -15.51 -1.98
N CYS A 48 -1.09 -16.17 -2.38
CA CYS A 48 0.28 -15.62 -2.35
C CYS A 48 0.74 -15.18 -0.94
N GLN A 49 0.10 -15.65 0.11
CA GLN A 49 0.31 -15.22 1.50
C GLN A 49 0.23 -13.71 1.69
N LEU A 50 -0.47 -13.00 0.81
CA LEU A 50 -0.65 -11.55 0.88
C LEU A 50 -1.69 -11.21 1.95
N ASN A 51 -1.25 -10.53 3.00
CA ASN A 51 -2.13 -10.06 4.06
C ASN A 51 -2.28 -8.54 3.98
N LEU A 52 -3.46 -8.07 3.60
CA LEU A 52 -3.82 -6.66 3.51
C LEU A 52 -4.65 -6.18 4.72
N GLY A 53 -4.81 -7.03 5.72
CA GLY A 53 -5.48 -6.68 6.98
C GLY A 53 -4.64 -5.77 7.89
N SER A 54 -3.36 -5.57 7.58
CA SER A 54 -2.48 -4.67 8.32
C SER A 54 -1.43 -4.02 7.41
N GLY A 55 -0.85 -2.91 7.88
CA GLY A 55 0.25 -2.23 7.17
C GLY A 55 1.49 -3.09 7.03
N GLU A 56 1.80 -3.87 8.05
CA GLU A 56 2.93 -4.79 8.07
C GLU A 56 2.73 -5.95 7.06
N GLY A 57 1.51 -6.45 6.94
CA GLY A 57 1.16 -7.44 5.94
C GLY A 57 1.29 -6.91 4.52
N ALA A 58 0.87 -5.67 4.29
CA ALA A 58 1.04 -4.99 3.00
C ALA A 58 2.52 -4.73 2.69
N SER A 59 3.32 -4.32 3.68
CA SER A 59 4.77 -4.12 3.54
C SER A 59 5.52 -5.43 3.27
N ARG A 60 5.18 -6.50 3.99
CA ARG A 60 5.69 -7.84 3.69
C ARG A 60 5.47 -8.20 2.22
N GLY A 61 4.28 -7.93 1.70
CA GLY A 61 3.90 -8.21 0.33
C GLY A 61 3.53 -9.66 0.08
N ALA A 62 3.68 -10.09 -1.17
CA ALA A 62 3.24 -11.38 -1.68
C ALA A 62 4.40 -12.32 -1.98
N ASN A 63 4.20 -13.60 -1.71
CA ASN A 63 5.09 -14.68 -2.14
C ASN A 63 4.63 -15.20 -3.51
N LYS A 64 5.56 -15.43 -4.43
CA LYS A 64 5.28 -15.96 -5.78
C LYS A 64 5.36 -17.47 -5.89
N LEU A 65 5.51 -18.19 -4.77
CA LEU A 65 5.46 -19.65 -4.82
C LEU A 65 4.13 -20.13 -5.38
N PRO A 66 4.13 -21.06 -6.32
CA PRO A 66 2.88 -21.56 -6.91
C PRO A 66 2.09 -22.35 -5.87
N VAL A 67 0.95 -21.81 -5.48
CA VAL A 67 0.01 -22.46 -4.54
C VAL A 67 -1.05 -23.31 -5.27
N TYR A 68 -1.01 -23.33 -6.59
CA TYR A 68 -1.94 -24.05 -7.44
C TYR A 68 -1.20 -24.66 -8.65
N ASN A 69 -1.51 -25.87 -9.00
CA ASN A 69 -0.86 -26.60 -10.11
C ASN A 69 -1.79 -26.91 -11.29
N GLY A 70 -2.92 -26.21 -11.41
CA GLY A 70 -3.93 -26.44 -12.44
C GLY A 70 -4.97 -27.50 -12.07
N VAL A 71 -4.69 -28.34 -11.08
CA VAL A 71 -5.59 -29.43 -10.64
C VAL A 71 -6.02 -29.25 -9.19
N ARG A 72 -5.10 -28.87 -8.31
CA ARG A 72 -5.35 -28.72 -6.88
C ARG A 72 -4.47 -27.64 -6.26
N VAL A 73 -4.93 -27.11 -5.15
CA VAL A 73 -4.14 -26.22 -4.28
C VAL A 73 -3.02 -27.04 -3.64
N LYS A 74 -1.81 -26.50 -3.64
CA LYS A 74 -0.64 -27.04 -2.94
C LYS A 74 -0.56 -26.46 -1.55
N ALA A 75 -0.26 -27.29 -0.56
CA ALA A 75 0.09 -26.81 0.77
C ALA A 75 1.38 -25.98 0.71
N GLN A 76 1.38 -24.86 1.40
CA GLN A 76 2.54 -23.99 1.59
C GLN A 76 2.73 -23.74 3.08
N GLU A 77 3.98 -23.70 3.52
CA GLU A 77 4.30 -23.32 4.90
C GLU A 77 3.84 -21.89 5.16
N PRO A 78 2.93 -21.68 6.12
CA PRO A 78 2.49 -20.33 6.45
C PRO A 78 3.63 -19.54 7.08
N THR A 79 3.69 -18.25 6.79
CA THR A 79 4.65 -17.34 7.39
C THR A 79 3.96 -16.41 8.39
N ARG A 80 4.60 -16.20 9.53
CA ARG A 80 4.08 -15.41 10.63
C ARG A 80 4.71 -14.02 10.62
N LEU A 81 3.88 -12.99 10.49
CA LEU A 81 4.32 -11.62 10.68
C LEU A 81 4.94 -11.47 12.08
N PHE A 82 5.97 -10.67 12.20
CA PHE A 82 6.72 -10.35 13.42
C PHE A 82 7.55 -11.48 14.04
N LEU A 83 7.42 -12.71 13.54
CA LEU A 83 8.16 -13.87 14.05
C LEU A 83 9.19 -14.40 13.04
N ASP A 84 8.78 -14.57 11.79
CA ASP A 84 9.63 -15.21 10.79
C ASP A 84 10.56 -14.20 10.09
N ALA A 85 10.22 -12.92 10.13
CA ALA A 85 11.07 -11.78 9.79
C ALA A 85 10.49 -10.49 10.38
N ASP A 86 11.35 -9.52 10.63
CA ASP A 86 11.05 -8.27 11.32
C ASP A 86 11.25 -7.01 10.45
N HIS A 87 11.78 -7.18 9.24
CA HIS A 87 12.02 -6.05 8.32
C HIS A 87 11.95 -6.48 6.84
N ASP A 88 11.73 -5.52 5.97
CA ASP A 88 11.49 -5.73 4.54
C ASP A 88 12.59 -6.54 3.85
N ALA A 89 13.86 -6.23 4.11
CA ALA A 89 14.96 -6.96 3.48
C ALA A 89 14.97 -8.45 3.86
N ALA A 90 14.57 -8.81 5.07
CA ALA A 90 14.43 -10.20 5.49
C ALA A 90 13.27 -10.88 4.76
N TRP A 91 12.15 -10.20 4.56
CA TRP A 91 11.05 -10.72 3.76
C TRP A 91 11.43 -10.92 2.28
N ARG A 92 12.22 -9.98 1.70
CA ARG A 92 12.73 -10.13 0.31
C ARG A 92 13.58 -11.38 0.17
N ARG A 93 14.45 -11.69 1.14
CA ARG A 93 15.26 -12.93 1.15
C ARG A 93 14.42 -14.21 1.23
N LYS A 94 13.25 -14.14 1.83
CA LYS A 94 12.27 -15.23 1.90
C LYS A 94 11.36 -15.34 0.66
N GLY A 95 11.61 -14.54 -0.38
CA GLY A 95 10.86 -14.59 -1.62
C GLY A 95 9.57 -13.78 -1.63
N PHE A 96 9.31 -12.99 -0.59
CA PHE A 96 8.21 -12.03 -0.61
C PHE A 96 8.57 -10.80 -1.43
N ASN A 97 7.64 -10.30 -2.22
CA ASN A 97 7.82 -9.14 -3.08
C ASN A 97 6.81 -8.06 -2.67
N SER A 98 7.26 -6.81 -2.61
CA SER A 98 6.36 -5.70 -2.33
C SER A 98 5.22 -5.65 -3.34
N VAL A 99 4.02 -5.32 -2.86
CA VAL A 99 2.85 -5.08 -3.73
C VAL A 99 2.56 -3.60 -3.92
N LEU A 100 3.18 -2.74 -3.12
CA LEU A 100 2.95 -1.29 -3.11
C LEU A 100 4.17 -0.46 -3.51
N ASN A 101 5.37 -0.98 -3.26
CA ASN A 101 6.62 -0.24 -3.41
C ASN A 101 7.44 -0.77 -4.60
N GLY A 102 8.27 0.10 -5.15
CA GLY A 102 9.18 -0.19 -6.25
C GLY A 102 9.20 0.93 -7.27
N GLU A 103 10.24 0.96 -8.10
CA GLU A 103 10.42 2.00 -9.11
C GLU A 103 10.62 1.38 -10.50
N GLY A 104 10.16 2.06 -11.53
CA GLY A 104 10.33 1.68 -12.92
C GLY A 104 9.85 0.25 -13.21
N ASN A 105 10.69 -0.56 -13.83
CA ASN A 105 10.40 -1.96 -14.15
C ASN A 105 10.33 -2.88 -12.91
N GLN A 106 10.81 -2.39 -11.76
CA GLN A 106 10.73 -3.05 -10.45
C GLN A 106 9.51 -2.61 -9.64
N ALA A 107 8.69 -1.74 -10.19
CA ALA A 107 7.47 -1.29 -9.53
C ALA A 107 6.58 -2.49 -9.18
N ALA A 108 6.00 -2.42 -7.99
CA ALA A 108 5.06 -3.42 -7.54
C ALA A 108 3.90 -3.57 -8.52
N LEU A 109 3.53 -4.81 -8.81
CA LEU A 109 2.50 -5.10 -9.82
C LEU A 109 1.19 -4.37 -9.55
N MET A 110 0.76 -4.30 -8.28
CA MET A 110 -0.47 -3.59 -7.92
C MET A 110 -0.39 -2.09 -8.23
N ALA A 111 0.71 -1.43 -7.88
CA ALA A 111 0.92 -0.02 -8.20
C ALA A 111 0.91 0.22 -9.72
N ARG A 112 1.54 -0.66 -10.48
CA ARG A 112 1.56 -0.60 -11.94
C ARG A 112 0.17 -0.81 -12.56
N MET A 113 -0.60 -1.75 -12.04
CA MET A 113 -1.98 -2.01 -12.50
C MET A 113 -2.90 -0.83 -12.21
N LEU A 114 -2.76 -0.20 -11.04
CA LEU A 114 -3.51 1.01 -10.69
C LEU A 114 -3.15 2.18 -11.63
N GLU A 115 -1.88 2.35 -11.95
CA GLU A 115 -1.44 3.40 -12.89
C GLU A 115 -1.96 3.15 -14.32
N LEU A 116 -1.93 1.91 -14.78
CA LEU A 116 -2.52 1.54 -16.08
C LEU A 116 -4.03 1.77 -16.10
N GLY A 117 -4.76 1.41 -15.05
CA GLY A 117 -6.19 1.66 -14.93
C GLY A 117 -6.52 3.16 -14.91
N ARG A 118 -5.65 3.98 -14.34
CA ARG A 118 -5.78 5.44 -14.35
C ARG A 118 -5.57 6.02 -15.74
N SER A 119 -4.56 5.54 -16.47
CA SER A 119 -4.20 6.04 -17.82
C SER A 119 -5.08 5.48 -18.93
N GLN A 120 -5.66 4.30 -18.72
CA GLN A 120 -6.51 3.60 -19.67
C GLN A 120 -7.80 3.13 -18.97
N PRO A 121 -8.69 4.05 -18.59
CA PRO A 121 -9.92 3.69 -17.91
C PRO A 121 -10.79 2.82 -18.82
N LEU A 122 -11.39 1.78 -18.24
CA LEU A 122 -12.38 0.98 -18.96
C LEU A 122 -13.57 1.85 -19.33
N THR A 123 -14.09 1.66 -20.54
CA THR A 123 -15.36 2.30 -20.94
C THR A 123 -16.48 1.73 -20.07
N PRO A 124 -17.38 2.58 -19.56
CA PRO A 124 -18.57 2.10 -18.87
C PRO A 124 -19.33 1.12 -19.78
N ASN A 125 -19.65 -0.07 -19.28
CA ASN A 125 -20.38 -1.14 -20.01
C ASN A 125 -19.57 -1.90 -21.09
N ALA A 126 -18.24 -1.93 -21.02
CA ALA A 126 -17.43 -2.85 -21.81
C ALA A 126 -17.42 -4.26 -21.19
#